data_890ae2748902ce53b528d266b4122d7c
#
_entry.id   890ae2748902ce53b528d266b4122d7c
#
_cell.length_a   1.000
_cell.length_b   1.000
_cell.length_c   1.000
_cell.angle_alpha   90.00
_cell.angle_beta   90.00
_cell.angle_gamma   90.00
#
_symmetry.space_group_name_H-M   'P 1'
#
loop_
_entity.id
_entity.type
_entity.pdbx_description
1 polymer ?
#
loop_
_entity_poly.entity_id
_entity_poly.type
_entity_poly.pdbx_seq_one_letter_code
_entity_poly.pdbx_strand_id
1 'polypeptide(L)'
;MLTNFTRSLAARSRRLSRQWLTVLLASVLALLFYGVVAPVLSRAESSQAKVFEQIWQTVNDNFYDPKFNGVDWQAMRQKYAPQATQARSPEALAVVVNQMLEELNVSHTRYYTSAEPEYYQLAGIFWQRGIQRQLKPFLPNGKLEYVGIGAYTRDVGGKTFIRAVLDGSPAARAGLKVGDQLLSVDGKPFQPIQSFAENADRPVKIQIQRTPDAAAQTIAVTPKRLDPTTMFLEAMKSSVEVIERGGKKIGYIHIWSYADDLYQRQLEQELSDRLSQVDGLVWDLRDGWGGAEPSYLNPFTAPALNITFTNRNGTKGRFDLPWKKPVVMLVNQGSRSGKEILAYGFRQFRVGKIVGSKTAGALLAGRAYIMRDGSLLYLAVADVSVNGERLEGKGVAPDIDVPFTVPYAQGSDPQKDRAIAAVLEAIAKPDQS
;
A
#
# COMPACT_ATOMS: atom_id res chain seq x y z
N MET A 1 -14.54 102.75 22.27
CA MET A 1 -15.11 101.60 21.55
C MET A 1 -14.09 100.82 20.70
N LEU A 2 -12.84 100.86 21.03
CA LEU A 2 -11.75 100.21 20.19
C LEU A 2 -10.95 99.11 20.92
N THR A 3 -11.28 98.79 22.16
CA THR A 3 -10.52 97.80 22.98
C THR A 3 -11.15 96.37 23.02
N ASN A 4 -12.38 96.20 22.54
CA ASN A 4 -13.07 94.89 22.57
C ASN A 4 -13.01 94.06 21.27
N PHE A 5 -12.51 94.66 20.17
CA PHE A 5 -12.42 93.95 18.88
C PHE A 5 -11.18 93.14 18.70
N THR A 6 -10.07 93.52 19.34
CA THR A 6 -8.77 92.81 19.24
C THR A 6 -8.66 91.52 20.11
N ARG A 7 -9.46 91.40 21.17
CA ARG A 7 -9.52 90.21 22.03
C ARG A 7 -10.29 89.06 21.43
N SER A 8 -11.29 89.36 20.54
CA SER A 8 -12.09 88.34 19.85
C SER A 8 -11.32 87.61 18.73
N LEU A 9 -10.50 88.28 17.99
CA LEU A 9 -9.69 87.66 16.90
C LEU A 9 -8.54 86.79 17.39
N ALA A 10 -7.89 87.16 18.49
CA ALA A 10 -6.80 86.39 19.08
C ALA A 10 -7.28 85.10 19.75
N ALA A 11 -8.49 85.02 20.25
CA ALA A 11 -9.11 83.79 20.84
C ALA A 11 -9.58 82.84 19.74
N ARG A 12 -10.00 83.32 18.56
CA ARG A 12 -10.39 82.44 17.42
C ARG A 12 -9.20 81.88 16.72
N SER A 13 -8.10 82.56 16.58
CA SER A 13 -6.87 82.02 15.95
C SER A 13 -6.20 80.95 16.82
N ARG A 14 -6.24 81.13 18.15
CA ARG A 14 -5.71 80.10 19.07
C ARG A 14 -6.56 78.80 19.16
N ARG A 15 -7.86 78.88 18.93
CA ARG A 15 -8.76 77.71 18.87
C ARG A 15 -8.57 76.93 17.53
N LEU A 16 -8.40 77.57 16.40
CA LEU A 16 -8.13 76.93 15.11
C LEU A 16 -6.79 76.27 15.08
N SER A 17 -5.72 76.87 15.64
CA SER A 17 -4.39 76.27 15.69
C SER A 17 -4.35 75.03 16.61
N ARG A 18 -5.10 75.00 17.71
CA ARG A 18 -5.20 73.82 18.58
C ARG A 18 -6.01 72.70 17.97
N GLN A 19 -7.05 72.96 17.18
CA GLN A 19 -7.83 71.96 16.48
C GLN A 19 -7.01 71.31 15.34
N TRP A 20 -6.22 72.08 14.61
CA TRP A 20 -5.34 71.56 13.58
C TRP A 20 -4.14 70.76 14.15
N LEU A 21 -3.60 71.15 15.29
CA LEU A 21 -2.57 70.36 15.98
C LEU A 21 -3.11 69.05 16.52
N THR A 22 -4.32 69.00 17.06
CA THR A 22 -4.95 67.74 17.53
C THR A 22 -5.33 66.83 16.39
N VAL A 23 -5.77 67.33 15.24
CA VAL A 23 -6.04 66.51 14.05
C VAL A 23 -4.73 65.99 13.44
N LEU A 24 -3.64 66.78 13.38
CA LEU A 24 -2.34 66.33 12.89
C LEU A 24 -1.69 65.32 13.84
N LEU A 25 -1.78 65.50 15.16
CA LEU A 25 -1.30 64.51 16.13
C LEU A 25 -2.08 63.20 16.09
N ALA A 26 -3.42 63.27 15.93
CA ALA A 26 -4.26 62.08 15.78
C ALA A 26 -3.98 61.34 14.47
N SER A 27 -3.73 62.05 13.37
CA SER A 27 -3.39 61.46 12.07
C SER A 27 -1.98 60.86 12.09
N VAL A 28 -1.00 61.45 12.76
CA VAL A 28 0.36 60.90 12.92
C VAL A 28 0.36 59.71 13.87
N LEU A 29 -0.44 59.73 14.96
CA LEU A 29 -0.61 58.60 15.83
C LEU A 29 -1.34 57.43 15.13
N ALA A 30 -2.36 57.72 14.29
CA ALA A 30 -3.06 56.71 13.49
C ALA A 30 -2.13 56.12 12.42
N LEU A 31 -1.27 56.90 11.78
CA LEU A 31 -0.24 56.41 10.83
C LEU A 31 0.90 55.63 11.52
N LEU A 32 1.32 56.03 12.73
CA LEU A 32 2.24 55.27 13.54
C LEU A 32 1.62 53.96 14.09
N PHE A 33 0.32 53.98 14.46
CA PHE A 33 -0.38 52.74 14.82
C PHE A 33 -0.66 51.84 13.61
N TYR A 34 -0.89 52.37 12.42
CA TYR A 34 -1.00 51.56 11.18
C TYR A 34 0.37 51.08 10.67
N GLY A 35 1.43 51.83 10.95
CA GLY A 35 2.80 51.45 10.58
C GLY A 35 3.49 50.49 11.57
N VAL A 36 3.01 50.45 12.85
CA VAL A 36 3.58 49.56 13.91
C VAL A 36 2.71 48.33 14.13
N VAL A 37 1.46 48.31 13.62
CA VAL A 37 0.52 47.19 13.62
C VAL A 37 0.18 46.82 12.15
N ALA A 38 1.15 46.90 11.24
CA ALA A 38 1.20 45.84 10.27
C ALA A 38 1.58 44.57 11.08
N PRO A 39 0.62 43.66 11.37
CA PRO A 39 1.05 42.41 11.92
C PRO A 39 2.00 41.88 10.86
N VAL A 40 3.21 41.62 11.24
CA VAL A 40 3.88 40.44 10.81
C VAL A 40 2.94 39.33 11.31
N LEU A 41 1.83 39.14 10.60
CA LEU A 41 1.14 37.88 10.51
C LEU A 41 2.23 36.95 9.93
N SER A 42 3.13 36.49 10.80
CA SER A 42 3.72 35.20 10.61
C SER A 42 2.50 34.30 10.50
N ARG A 43 2.06 34.09 9.29
CA ARG A 43 0.98 33.16 8.95
C ARG A 43 1.40 31.91 9.65
N ALA A 44 0.73 31.57 10.78
CA ALA A 44 1.06 30.37 11.51
C ALA A 44 1.01 29.26 10.46
N GLU A 45 2.17 28.72 10.15
CA GLU A 45 2.34 27.73 9.11
C GLU A 45 1.36 26.62 9.39
N SER A 46 0.49 26.30 8.43
CA SER A 46 -0.56 25.31 8.63
C SER A 46 0.06 23.96 9.03
N SER A 47 -0.63 23.14 9.79
CA SER A 47 -0.16 21.82 10.16
C SER A 47 0.29 21.03 8.93
N GLN A 48 -0.47 21.12 7.83
CA GLN A 48 -0.19 20.47 6.56
C GLN A 48 1.07 21.00 5.88
N ALA A 49 1.33 22.31 5.94
CA ALA A 49 2.57 22.89 5.43
C ALA A 49 3.81 22.32 6.15
N LYS A 50 3.73 22.15 7.47
CA LYS A 50 4.82 21.56 8.26
C LYS A 50 5.05 20.08 7.95
N VAL A 51 3.99 19.31 7.68
CA VAL A 51 4.09 17.92 7.24
C VAL A 51 4.70 17.87 5.85
N PHE A 52 4.26 18.73 4.92
CA PHE A 52 4.83 18.83 3.58
C PHE A 52 6.33 19.09 3.61
N GLU A 53 6.77 20.07 4.40
CA GLU A 53 8.19 20.41 4.53
C GLU A 53 9.01 19.23 5.10
N GLN A 54 8.45 18.52 6.10
CA GLN A 54 9.09 17.32 6.64
C GLN A 54 9.23 16.23 5.58
N ILE A 55 8.18 16.00 4.76
CA ILE A 55 8.22 15.00 3.68
C ILE A 55 9.28 15.41 2.64
N TRP A 56 9.22 16.66 2.16
CA TRP A 56 10.18 17.17 1.19
C TRP A 56 11.61 16.99 1.67
N GLN A 57 11.90 17.38 2.93
CA GLN A 57 13.22 17.23 3.53
C GLN A 57 13.61 15.76 3.69
N THR A 58 12.67 14.88 4.12
CA THR A 58 12.94 13.44 4.26
C THR A 58 13.36 12.83 2.93
N VAL A 59 12.67 13.19 1.84
CA VAL A 59 13.02 12.75 0.49
C VAL A 59 14.37 13.32 0.08
N ASN A 60 14.62 14.63 0.31
CA ASN A 60 15.87 15.28 -0.01
C ASN A 60 17.09 14.57 0.60
N ASP A 61 16.95 14.11 1.83
CA ASP A 61 18.05 13.55 2.61
C ASP A 61 18.23 12.03 2.42
N ASN A 62 17.18 11.31 1.95
CA ASN A 62 17.17 9.86 2.00
C ASN A 62 16.82 9.16 0.68
N PHE A 63 16.40 9.89 -0.35
CA PHE A 63 16.10 9.28 -1.64
C PHE A 63 17.33 8.60 -2.23
N TYR A 64 17.17 7.43 -2.82
CA TYR A 64 18.28 6.57 -3.25
C TYR A 64 19.21 7.21 -4.29
N ASP A 65 18.66 8.07 -5.17
CA ASP A 65 19.46 8.79 -6.18
C ASP A 65 19.65 10.26 -5.77
N PRO A 66 20.88 10.69 -5.48
CA PRO A 66 21.15 12.08 -5.10
C PRO A 66 20.86 13.11 -6.21
N LYS A 67 20.61 12.63 -7.44
CA LYS A 67 20.20 13.47 -8.58
C LYS A 67 18.69 13.43 -8.82
N PHE A 68 17.91 12.76 -7.94
CA PHE A 68 16.46 12.67 -8.03
C PHE A 68 15.94 12.21 -9.41
N ASN A 69 16.62 11.27 -10.07
CA ASN A 69 16.35 10.84 -11.45
C ASN A 69 16.30 11.99 -12.45
N GLY A 70 17.07 13.07 -12.21
CA GLY A 70 17.12 14.26 -13.04
C GLY A 70 16.04 15.31 -12.74
N VAL A 71 15.20 15.10 -11.72
CA VAL A 71 14.20 16.07 -11.28
C VAL A 71 14.86 17.18 -10.44
N ASP A 72 14.56 18.44 -10.74
CA ASP A 72 14.91 19.56 -9.87
C ASP A 72 14.05 19.53 -8.59
N TRP A 73 14.57 18.88 -7.54
CA TRP A 73 13.84 18.67 -6.29
C TRP A 73 13.53 19.98 -5.55
N GLN A 74 14.36 21.01 -5.72
CA GLN A 74 14.10 22.34 -5.17
C GLN A 74 12.94 23.03 -5.90
N ALA A 75 12.90 22.94 -7.22
CA ALA A 75 11.77 23.45 -8.00
C ALA A 75 10.45 22.72 -7.64
N MET A 76 10.49 21.41 -7.31
CA MET A 76 9.30 20.69 -6.83
C MET A 76 8.76 21.27 -5.53
N ARG A 77 9.60 21.62 -4.58
CA ARG A 77 9.17 22.33 -3.36
C ARG A 77 8.43 23.62 -3.67
N GLN A 78 9.00 24.45 -4.55
CA GLN A 78 8.39 25.73 -4.93
C GLN A 78 7.04 25.53 -5.63
N LYS A 79 6.92 24.51 -6.49
CA LYS A 79 5.69 24.19 -7.23
C LYS A 79 4.56 23.71 -6.32
N TYR A 80 4.85 22.85 -5.33
CA TYR A 80 3.84 22.15 -4.54
C TYR A 80 3.55 22.76 -3.16
N ALA A 81 4.47 23.50 -2.55
CA ALA A 81 4.27 24.11 -1.23
C ALA A 81 3.03 25.04 -1.13
N PRO A 82 2.72 25.89 -2.13
CA PRO A 82 1.50 26.70 -2.08
C PRO A 82 0.23 25.87 -2.02
N GLN A 83 0.18 24.74 -2.74
CA GLN A 83 -0.97 23.82 -2.76
C GLN A 83 -1.08 23.08 -1.41
N ALA A 84 0.04 22.61 -0.88
CA ALA A 84 0.11 21.95 0.43
C ALA A 84 -0.34 22.86 1.57
N THR A 85 -0.04 24.17 1.50
CA THR A 85 -0.49 25.18 2.47
C THR A 85 -2.02 25.37 2.45
N GLN A 86 -2.67 25.11 1.30
CA GLN A 86 -4.12 25.21 1.14
C GLN A 86 -4.85 23.91 1.52
N ALA A 87 -4.16 22.80 1.68
CA ALA A 87 -4.74 21.53 2.08
C ALA A 87 -5.37 21.64 3.47
N ARG A 88 -6.62 21.19 3.60
CA ARG A 88 -7.40 21.32 4.84
C ARG A 88 -7.50 20.02 5.63
N SER A 89 -7.00 18.91 5.07
CA SER A 89 -6.96 17.60 5.74
C SER A 89 -5.71 16.83 5.31
N PRO A 90 -5.32 15.77 6.07
CA PRO A 90 -4.24 14.87 5.67
C PRO A 90 -4.47 14.24 4.28
N GLU A 91 -5.72 13.89 3.93
CA GLU A 91 -6.07 13.29 2.63
C GLU A 91 -5.91 14.30 1.49
N ALA A 92 -6.31 15.57 1.71
CA ALA A 92 -6.08 16.63 0.73
C ALA A 92 -4.58 16.90 0.54
N LEU A 93 -3.79 16.85 1.62
CA LEU A 93 -2.34 16.93 1.54
C LEU A 93 -1.76 15.73 0.79
N ALA A 94 -2.29 14.52 1.02
CA ALA A 94 -1.81 13.30 0.35
C ALA A 94 -1.93 13.39 -1.17
N VAL A 95 -2.99 14.01 -1.69
CA VAL A 95 -3.12 14.25 -3.14
C VAL A 95 -1.96 15.10 -3.66
N VAL A 96 -1.68 16.23 -3.01
CA VAL A 96 -0.60 17.16 -3.42
C VAL A 96 0.78 16.51 -3.30
N VAL A 97 1.04 15.85 -2.17
CA VAL A 97 2.33 15.19 -1.91
C VAL A 97 2.57 14.06 -2.90
N ASN A 98 1.57 13.20 -3.14
CA ASN A 98 1.74 12.08 -4.07
C ASN A 98 1.96 12.57 -5.51
N GLN A 99 1.32 13.67 -5.95
CA GLN A 99 1.65 14.30 -7.23
C GLN A 99 3.11 14.76 -7.30
N MET A 100 3.65 15.33 -6.20
CA MET A 100 5.06 15.71 -6.13
C MET A 100 5.99 14.49 -6.18
N LEU A 101 5.64 13.41 -5.46
CA LEU A 101 6.44 12.19 -5.41
C LEU A 101 6.43 11.41 -6.73
N GLU A 102 5.32 11.46 -7.46
CA GLU A 102 5.17 10.84 -8.79
C GLU A 102 6.13 11.44 -9.84
N GLU A 103 6.56 12.72 -9.70
CA GLU A 103 7.57 13.33 -10.56
C GLU A 103 8.93 12.57 -10.52
N LEU A 104 9.23 11.86 -9.43
CA LEU A 104 10.43 11.03 -9.31
C LEU A 104 10.39 9.76 -10.17
N ASN A 105 9.20 9.38 -10.67
CA ASN A 105 8.95 8.25 -11.58
C ASN A 105 9.60 6.94 -11.12
N VAL A 106 9.39 6.57 -9.86
CA VAL A 106 9.91 5.33 -9.24
C VAL A 106 8.86 4.64 -8.39
N SER A 107 9.09 3.35 -8.18
CA SER A 107 8.33 2.58 -7.21
C SER A 107 8.73 2.93 -5.76
N HIS A 108 8.08 2.32 -4.77
CA HIS A 108 8.42 2.45 -3.33
C HIS A 108 8.48 3.89 -2.81
N THR A 109 7.82 4.84 -3.49
CA THR A 109 7.82 6.26 -3.11
C THR A 109 6.38 6.78 -3.13
N ARG A 110 5.76 6.78 -1.93
CA ARG A 110 4.37 7.23 -1.76
C ARG A 110 4.08 7.63 -0.31
N TYR A 111 3.25 8.63 -0.14
CA TYR A 111 2.73 9.09 1.13
C TYR A 111 1.34 8.51 1.39
N TYR A 112 1.11 8.01 2.61
CA TYR A 112 -0.12 7.34 3.03
C TYR A 112 -0.69 7.98 4.29
N THR A 113 -2.03 8.04 4.34
CA THR A 113 -2.78 8.47 5.52
C THR A 113 -3.52 7.29 6.16
N SER A 114 -4.00 7.45 7.38
CA SER A 114 -4.82 6.43 8.06
C SER A 114 -6.20 6.17 7.40
N ALA A 115 -6.53 6.89 6.33
CA ALA A 115 -7.71 6.65 5.51
C ALA A 115 -7.52 5.49 4.51
N GLU A 116 -6.30 4.94 4.40
CA GLU A 116 -5.91 3.91 3.43
C GLU A 116 -5.49 2.61 4.13
N PRO A 117 -5.98 1.42 3.69
CA PRO A 117 -5.52 0.14 4.25
C PRO A 117 -4.00 -0.07 4.13
N GLU A 118 -3.39 0.42 3.07
CA GLU A 118 -1.95 0.32 2.79
C GLU A 118 -1.10 1.01 3.86
N TYR A 119 -1.60 2.07 4.49
CA TYR A 119 -0.97 2.70 5.64
C TYR A 119 -0.74 1.69 6.78
N TYR A 120 -1.79 0.97 7.16
CA TYR A 120 -1.72 -0.03 8.23
C TYR A 120 -0.86 -1.23 7.81
N GLN A 121 -0.98 -1.68 6.58
CA GLN A 121 -0.23 -2.82 6.04
C GLN A 121 1.27 -2.53 6.03
N LEU A 122 1.69 -1.37 5.52
CA LEU A 122 3.09 -0.93 5.57
C LEU A 122 3.57 -0.75 7.01
N ALA A 123 2.74 -0.15 7.87
CA ALA A 123 3.06 -0.05 9.28
C ALA A 123 3.27 -1.44 9.92
N GLY A 124 2.47 -2.45 9.55
CA GLY A 124 2.64 -3.83 9.99
C GLY A 124 3.96 -4.45 9.52
N ILE A 125 4.30 -4.27 8.24
CA ILE A 125 5.55 -4.75 7.64
C ILE A 125 6.79 -4.17 8.33
N PHE A 126 6.76 -2.89 8.69
CA PHE A 126 7.88 -2.21 9.33
C PHE A 126 7.78 -2.16 10.86
N TRP A 127 6.74 -2.79 11.47
CA TRP A 127 6.44 -2.70 12.90
C TRP A 127 7.64 -3.07 13.77
N GLN A 128 8.20 -4.24 13.54
CA GLN A 128 9.37 -4.74 14.25
C GLN A 128 10.69 -4.05 13.85
N ARG A 129 10.67 -3.30 12.73
CA ARG A 129 11.83 -2.58 12.20
C ARG A 129 11.97 -1.15 12.73
N GLY A 130 11.28 -0.82 13.81
CA GLY A 130 11.52 0.40 14.59
C GLY A 130 10.49 1.52 14.45
N ILE A 131 9.43 1.38 13.63
CA ILE A 131 8.40 2.43 13.53
C ILE A 131 7.38 2.38 14.66
N GLN A 132 7.27 1.26 15.39
CA GLN A 132 6.31 1.06 16.47
C GLN A 132 6.35 2.20 17.50
N ARG A 133 7.54 2.56 17.98
CA ARG A 133 7.71 3.62 18.98
C ARG A 133 7.21 4.97 18.49
N GLN A 134 7.44 5.28 17.22
CA GLN A 134 7.05 6.55 16.62
C GLN A 134 5.57 6.60 16.30
N LEU A 135 4.99 5.47 15.85
CA LEU A 135 3.60 5.42 15.41
C LEU A 135 2.59 5.22 16.54
N LYS A 136 2.96 4.47 17.59
CA LYS A 136 2.08 4.13 18.71
C LYS A 136 1.28 5.32 19.31
N PRO A 137 1.84 6.54 19.47
CA PRO A 137 1.09 7.68 19.98
C PRO A 137 -0.09 8.14 19.10
N PHE A 138 -0.08 7.81 17.81
CA PHE A 138 -1.11 8.19 16.84
C PHE A 138 -2.17 7.11 16.64
N LEU A 139 -1.97 5.91 17.20
CA LEU A 139 -2.88 4.79 17.03
C LEU A 139 -3.95 4.76 18.13
N PRO A 140 -5.22 4.45 17.78
CA PRO A 140 -6.26 4.22 18.80
C PRO A 140 -5.82 3.14 19.79
N ASN A 141 -5.83 3.46 21.08
CA ASN A 141 -5.37 2.56 22.17
C ASN A 141 -3.94 2.02 21.96
N GLY A 142 -3.11 2.67 21.14
CA GLY A 142 -1.74 2.25 20.83
C GLY A 142 -1.65 0.93 20.07
N LYS A 143 -2.74 0.46 19.46
CA LYS A 143 -2.81 -0.79 18.68
C LYS A 143 -2.83 -0.50 17.18
N LEU A 144 -2.00 -1.23 16.46
CA LEU A 144 -1.99 -1.20 15.00
C LEU A 144 -3.08 -2.15 14.48
N GLU A 145 -4.26 -1.62 14.29
CA GLU A 145 -5.40 -2.37 13.74
C GLU A 145 -6.32 -1.43 12.97
N TYR A 146 -7.07 -1.95 12.01
CA TYR A 146 -8.15 -1.23 11.35
C TYR A 146 -9.35 -2.14 11.14
N VAL A 147 -10.54 -1.55 11.03
CA VAL A 147 -11.75 -2.30 10.72
C VAL A 147 -11.90 -2.38 9.21
N GLY A 148 -12.02 -3.60 8.69
CA GLY A 148 -12.12 -3.82 7.25
C GLY A 148 -12.73 -5.17 6.89
N ILE A 149 -12.83 -5.41 5.59
CA ILE A 149 -13.43 -6.63 5.04
C ILE A 149 -12.42 -7.54 4.34
N GLY A 150 -11.18 -7.11 4.17
CA GLY A 150 -10.14 -7.88 3.47
C GLY A 150 -10.33 -7.93 1.96
N ALA A 151 -10.84 -6.86 1.37
CA ALA A 151 -10.91 -6.69 -0.08
C ALA A 151 -10.02 -5.54 -0.53
N TYR A 152 -9.33 -5.72 -1.64
CA TYR A 152 -8.60 -4.68 -2.34
C TYR A 152 -9.43 -4.15 -3.49
N THR A 153 -9.37 -2.85 -3.70
CA THR A 153 -10.13 -2.19 -4.76
C THR A 153 -9.22 -1.52 -5.79
N ARG A 154 -9.80 -1.21 -6.94
CA ARG A 154 -9.17 -0.48 -8.02
C ARG A 154 -10.22 0.35 -8.75
N ASP A 155 -9.88 1.59 -9.04
CA ASP A 155 -10.73 2.43 -9.88
C ASP A 155 -10.40 2.21 -11.35
N VAL A 156 -11.45 1.99 -12.14
CA VAL A 156 -11.38 1.84 -13.60
C VAL A 156 -12.52 2.62 -14.23
N GLY A 157 -12.20 3.63 -15.01
CA GLY A 157 -13.22 4.47 -15.67
C GLY A 157 -14.17 5.16 -14.69
N GLY A 158 -13.69 5.61 -13.53
CA GLY A 158 -14.48 6.28 -12.49
C GLY A 158 -15.39 5.35 -11.69
N LYS A 159 -15.23 4.03 -11.82
CA LYS A 159 -15.94 3.00 -11.07
C LYS A 159 -14.97 2.21 -10.21
N THR A 160 -15.35 1.90 -8.98
CA THR A 160 -14.52 1.12 -8.05
C THR A 160 -14.84 -0.37 -8.15
N PHE A 161 -13.85 -1.19 -8.46
CA PHE A 161 -13.98 -2.65 -8.56
C PHE A 161 -13.13 -3.37 -7.51
N ILE A 162 -13.62 -4.52 -7.02
CA ILE A 162 -12.81 -5.44 -6.23
C ILE A 162 -11.79 -6.10 -7.17
N ARG A 163 -10.49 -5.88 -6.90
CA ARG A 163 -9.39 -6.47 -7.67
C ARG A 163 -8.78 -7.72 -7.05
N ALA A 164 -8.92 -7.86 -5.72
CA ALA A 164 -8.46 -9.02 -4.98
C ALA A 164 -9.23 -9.14 -3.66
N VAL A 165 -9.38 -10.36 -3.16
CA VAL A 165 -10.04 -10.67 -1.90
C VAL A 165 -9.11 -11.57 -1.09
N LEU A 166 -8.77 -11.17 0.14
CA LEU A 166 -7.96 -11.99 1.04
C LEU A 166 -8.68 -13.30 1.37
N ASP A 167 -8.00 -14.42 1.22
CA ASP A 167 -8.54 -15.73 1.56
C ASP A 167 -8.99 -15.76 3.01
N GLY A 168 -10.14 -16.36 3.27
CA GLY A 168 -10.74 -16.46 4.59
C GLY A 168 -11.20 -15.13 5.23
N SER A 169 -11.13 -14.00 4.50
CA SER A 169 -11.56 -12.69 4.98
C SER A 169 -13.08 -12.55 5.11
N PRO A 170 -13.60 -11.51 5.79
CA PRO A 170 -15.02 -11.21 5.79
C PRO A 170 -15.63 -11.08 4.38
N ALA A 171 -14.91 -10.44 3.45
CA ALA A 171 -15.34 -10.32 2.06
C ALA A 171 -15.46 -11.68 1.37
N ALA A 172 -14.46 -12.56 1.54
CA ALA A 172 -14.47 -13.92 0.99
C ALA A 172 -15.65 -14.72 1.54
N ARG A 173 -15.86 -14.71 2.86
CA ARG A 173 -16.97 -15.45 3.50
C ARG A 173 -18.36 -14.94 3.10
N ALA A 174 -18.47 -13.64 2.80
CA ALA A 174 -19.72 -13.04 2.35
C ALA A 174 -19.99 -13.27 0.85
N GLY A 175 -19.05 -13.84 0.09
CA GLY A 175 -19.19 -14.12 -1.33
C GLY A 175 -19.00 -12.90 -2.23
N LEU A 176 -18.29 -11.87 -1.76
CA LEU A 176 -17.74 -10.81 -2.62
C LEU A 176 -16.67 -11.41 -3.53
N LYS A 177 -16.66 -10.99 -4.79
CA LYS A 177 -15.81 -11.56 -5.83
C LYS A 177 -14.94 -10.52 -6.50
N VAL A 178 -13.81 -10.98 -7.02
CA VAL A 178 -13.02 -10.17 -7.97
C VAL A 178 -13.90 -9.80 -9.15
N GLY A 179 -13.88 -8.53 -9.50
CA GLY A 179 -14.70 -7.96 -10.58
C GLY A 179 -16.04 -7.39 -10.16
N ASP A 180 -16.49 -7.57 -8.91
CA ASP A 180 -17.67 -6.88 -8.39
C ASP A 180 -17.39 -5.36 -8.38
N GLN A 181 -18.26 -4.57 -9.03
CA GLN A 181 -18.27 -3.11 -8.88
C GLN A 181 -18.90 -2.76 -7.53
N LEU A 182 -18.19 -1.99 -6.70
CA LEU A 182 -18.73 -1.44 -5.45
C LEU A 182 -19.52 -0.17 -5.74
N LEU A 183 -20.78 -0.13 -5.34
CA LEU A 183 -21.65 1.02 -5.55
C LEU A 183 -21.79 1.86 -4.27
N SER A 184 -22.07 1.20 -3.14
CA SER A 184 -22.22 1.87 -1.84
C SER A 184 -22.05 0.90 -0.67
N VAL A 185 -21.81 1.46 0.51
CA VAL A 185 -21.86 0.77 1.81
C VAL A 185 -22.86 1.51 2.70
N ASP A 186 -23.91 0.82 3.15
CA ASP A 186 -25.03 1.39 3.91
C ASP A 186 -25.60 2.66 3.26
N GLY A 187 -25.71 2.66 1.91
CA GLY A 187 -26.23 3.75 1.10
C GLY A 187 -25.27 4.94 0.92
N LYS A 188 -24.04 4.88 1.44
CA LYS A 188 -23.02 5.92 1.29
C LYS A 188 -21.94 5.48 0.27
N PRO A 189 -21.26 6.43 -0.40
CA PRO A 189 -20.11 6.08 -1.25
C PRO A 189 -19.08 5.26 -0.48
N PHE A 190 -18.50 4.25 -1.15
CA PHE A 190 -17.47 3.39 -0.56
C PHE A 190 -16.20 4.21 -0.22
N GLN A 191 -15.70 3.98 1.00
CA GLN A 191 -14.40 4.47 1.47
C GLN A 191 -13.70 3.32 2.21
N PRO A 192 -12.45 2.99 1.86
CA PRO A 192 -11.80 1.75 2.30
C PRO A 192 -11.75 1.52 3.81
N ILE A 193 -11.57 2.57 4.60
CA ILE A 193 -11.53 2.53 6.06
C ILE A 193 -12.83 3.05 6.67
N GLN A 194 -13.27 4.26 6.28
CA GLN A 194 -14.36 4.97 6.92
C GLN A 194 -15.70 4.25 6.81
N SER A 195 -15.93 3.51 5.70
CA SER A 195 -17.16 2.72 5.53
C SER A 195 -17.33 1.63 6.60
N PHE A 196 -16.26 1.23 7.28
CA PHE A 196 -16.25 0.10 8.20
C PHE A 196 -15.85 0.47 9.62
N ALA A 197 -15.19 1.61 9.85
CA ALA A 197 -14.51 1.99 11.08
C ALA A 197 -15.35 1.78 12.35
N GLU A 198 -16.64 2.13 12.31
CA GLU A 198 -17.56 2.03 13.45
C GLU A 198 -18.36 0.70 13.50
N ASN A 199 -18.15 -0.19 12.53
CA ASN A 199 -18.96 -1.39 12.31
C ASN A 199 -18.19 -2.70 12.57
N ALA A 200 -17.18 -2.70 13.43
CA ALA A 200 -16.53 -3.94 13.84
C ALA A 200 -17.55 -4.93 14.42
N ASP A 201 -17.58 -6.17 13.90
CA ASP A 201 -18.46 -7.25 14.29
C ASP A 201 -19.97 -6.99 14.09
N ARG A 202 -20.32 -5.93 13.34
CA ARG A 202 -21.70 -5.61 12.96
C ARG A 202 -21.86 -5.65 11.44
N PRO A 203 -22.90 -6.31 10.90
CA PRO A 203 -23.06 -6.42 9.46
C PRO A 203 -23.37 -5.05 8.82
N VAL A 204 -22.74 -4.78 7.70
CA VAL A 204 -23.01 -3.65 6.81
C VAL A 204 -23.58 -4.17 5.49
N LYS A 205 -24.37 -3.36 4.80
CA LYS A 205 -24.94 -3.67 3.49
C LYS A 205 -24.08 -3.07 2.39
N ILE A 206 -23.42 -3.93 1.61
CA ILE A 206 -22.64 -3.50 0.46
C ILE A 206 -23.48 -3.70 -0.80
N GLN A 207 -23.73 -2.64 -1.55
CA GLN A 207 -24.33 -2.73 -2.87
C GLN A 207 -23.26 -2.92 -3.92
N ILE A 208 -23.41 -3.96 -4.72
CA ILE A 208 -22.50 -4.32 -5.81
C ILE A 208 -23.24 -4.43 -7.13
N GLN A 209 -22.49 -4.29 -8.22
CA GLN A 209 -22.94 -4.68 -9.57
C GLN A 209 -21.97 -5.73 -10.13
N ARG A 210 -22.46 -6.93 -10.43
CA ARG A 210 -21.62 -8.08 -10.81
C ARG A 210 -21.41 -8.22 -12.31
N THR A 211 -22.32 -7.67 -13.11
CA THR A 211 -22.18 -7.50 -14.57
C THR A 211 -22.68 -6.12 -14.98
N PRO A 212 -22.27 -5.57 -16.15
CA PRO A 212 -22.65 -4.22 -16.56
C PRO A 212 -24.16 -3.96 -16.59
N ASP A 213 -24.94 -4.98 -16.95
CA ASP A 213 -26.39 -4.85 -17.20
C ASP A 213 -27.24 -5.50 -16.07
N ALA A 214 -26.60 -6.07 -15.04
CA ALA A 214 -27.32 -6.67 -13.93
C ALA A 214 -27.85 -5.61 -12.96
N ALA A 215 -29.00 -5.89 -12.33
CA ALA A 215 -29.47 -5.12 -11.19
C ALA A 215 -28.44 -5.16 -10.04
N ALA A 216 -28.39 -4.06 -9.29
CA ALA A 216 -27.55 -4.01 -8.08
C ALA A 216 -27.98 -5.10 -7.09
N GLN A 217 -26.99 -5.74 -6.48
CA GLN A 217 -27.18 -6.77 -5.46
C GLN A 217 -26.71 -6.21 -4.11
N THR A 218 -27.39 -6.57 -3.04
CA THR A 218 -26.98 -6.24 -1.67
C THR A 218 -26.39 -7.46 -1.01
N ILE A 219 -25.14 -7.33 -0.55
CA ILE A 219 -24.41 -8.36 0.20
C ILE A 219 -24.19 -7.85 1.61
N ALA A 220 -24.60 -8.63 2.61
CA ALA A 220 -24.29 -8.33 4.01
C ALA A 220 -22.90 -8.86 4.34
N VAL A 221 -22.02 -7.97 4.81
CA VAL A 221 -20.67 -8.31 5.22
C VAL A 221 -20.47 -7.86 6.67
N THR A 222 -19.85 -8.69 7.50
CA THR A 222 -19.50 -8.33 8.88
C THR A 222 -18.03 -7.99 8.94
N PRO A 223 -17.64 -6.66 8.94
CA PRO A 223 -16.26 -6.24 9.04
C PRO A 223 -15.62 -6.71 10.34
N LYS A 224 -14.31 -6.93 10.31
CA LYS A 224 -13.51 -7.35 11.47
C LYS A 224 -12.38 -6.37 11.72
N ARG A 225 -11.88 -6.36 12.96
CA ARG A 225 -10.59 -5.76 13.26
C ARG A 225 -9.52 -6.63 12.61
N LEU A 226 -8.74 -6.03 11.73
CA LEU A 226 -7.64 -6.66 11.02
C LEU A 226 -6.34 -6.19 11.65
N ASP A 227 -5.52 -7.13 12.08
CA ASP A 227 -4.16 -6.88 12.54
C ASP A 227 -3.21 -7.01 11.33
N PRO A 228 -2.59 -5.92 10.86
CA PRO A 228 -1.71 -5.96 9.68
C PRO A 228 -0.44 -6.80 9.87
N THR A 229 -0.09 -7.17 11.08
CA THR A 229 1.07 -8.02 11.37
C THR A 229 0.77 -9.51 11.16
N THR A 230 -0.50 -9.93 11.19
CA THR A 230 -0.91 -11.33 11.08
C THR A 230 -1.88 -11.61 9.93
N MET A 231 -2.63 -10.62 9.45
CA MET A 231 -3.72 -10.81 8.50
C MET A 231 -3.31 -11.52 7.19
N PHE A 232 -2.11 -11.24 6.69
CA PHE A 232 -1.60 -11.88 5.48
C PHE A 232 -1.18 -13.33 5.72
N LEU A 233 -0.64 -13.65 6.90
CA LEU A 233 -0.30 -15.01 7.28
C LEU A 233 -1.57 -15.86 7.46
N GLU A 234 -2.62 -15.29 8.04
CA GLU A 234 -3.92 -15.94 8.17
C GLU A 234 -4.56 -16.17 6.80
N ALA A 235 -4.49 -15.19 5.90
CA ALA A 235 -4.96 -15.35 4.53
C ALA A 235 -4.18 -16.42 3.76
N MET A 236 -2.84 -16.44 3.88
CA MET A 236 -1.99 -17.48 3.31
C MET A 236 -2.42 -18.88 3.79
N LYS A 237 -2.60 -19.09 5.10
CA LYS A 237 -3.07 -20.36 5.67
C LYS A 237 -4.44 -20.75 5.13
N SER A 238 -5.33 -19.79 4.95
CA SER A 238 -6.69 -19.98 4.45
C SER A 238 -6.73 -20.28 2.95
N SER A 239 -5.69 -19.92 2.20
CA SER A 239 -5.61 -20.14 0.75
C SER A 239 -5.20 -21.56 0.36
N VAL A 240 -4.63 -22.33 1.30
CA VAL A 240 -4.10 -23.68 1.00
C VAL A 240 -5.22 -24.62 0.60
N GLU A 241 -5.12 -25.12 -0.63
CA GLU A 241 -6.13 -25.98 -1.26
C GLU A 241 -5.46 -27.18 -1.95
N VAL A 242 -6.12 -28.33 -1.94
CA VAL A 242 -5.77 -29.49 -2.78
C VAL A 242 -6.86 -29.65 -3.82
N ILE A 243 -6.50 -29.42 -5.07
CA ILE A 243 -7.41 -29.43 -6.23
C ILE A 243 -7.24 -30.75 -6.96
N GLU A 244 -8.31 -31.53 -7.06
CA GLU A 244 -8.30 -32.77 -7.85
C GLU A 244 -8.73 -32.45 -9.29
N ARG A 245 -7.82 -32.73 -10.25
CA ARG A 245 -8.09 -32.52 -11.68
C ARG A 245 -7.30 -33.54 -12.52
N GLY A 246 -7.98 -34.22 -13.45
CA GLY A 246 -7.36 -35.22 -14.32
C GLY A 246 -6.75 -36.41 -13.58
N GLY A 247 -7.33 -36.82 -12.44
CA GLY A 247 -6.81 -37.90 -11.59
C GLY A 247 -5.53 -37.56 -10.84
N LYS A 248 -5.15 -36.26 -10.79
CA LYS A 248 -3.99 -35.72 -10.09
C LYS A 248 -4.42 -34.76 -9.00
N LYS A 249 -3.64 -34.67 -7.93
CA LYS A 249 -3.80 -33.73 -6.83
C LYS A 249 -2.83 -32.56 -7.01
N ILE A 250 -3.36 -31.36 -7.20
CA ILE A 250 -2.59 -30.12 -7.36
C ILE A 250 -2.72 -29.32 -6.08
N GLY A 251 -1.59 -29.04 -5.44
CA GLY A 251 -1.52 -28.11 -4.34
C GLY A 251 -1.62 -26.65 -4.83
N TYR A 252 -2.28 -25.82 -4.07
CA TYR A 252 -2.31 -24.38 -4.29
C TYR A 252 -2.05 -23.66 -2.97
N ILE A 253 -1.24 -22.61 -3.03
CA ILE A 253 -0.98 -21.71 -1.91
C ILE A 253 -0.75 -20.28 -2.42
N HIS A 254 -1.40 -19.29 -1.80
CA HIS A 254 -1.26 -17.88 -2.15
C HIS A 254 -0.44 -17.14 -1.08
N ILE A 255 0.67 -16.56 -1.50
CA ILE A 255 1.55 -15.81 -0.62
C ILE A 255 1.25 -14.31 -0.74
N TRP A 256 0.44 -13.78 0.15
CA TRP A 256 0.06 -12.37 0.16
C TRP A 256 1.22 -11.43 0.53
N SER A 257 2.16 -11.90 1.35
CA SER A 257 3.32 -11.10 1.76
C SER A 257 4.51 -11.99 2.06
N TYR A 258 5.71 -11.46 1.90
CA TYR A 258 6.96 -12.05 2.37
C TYR A 258 7.72 -11.08 3.29
N ALA A 259 7.01 -10.18 3.96
CA ALA A 259 7.62 -9.15 4.78
C ALA A 259 8.36 -9.65 6.02
N ASP A 260 8.16 -10.92 6.38
CA ASP A 260 8.77 -11.61 7.53
C ASP A 260 9.03 -13.09 7.20
N ASP A 261 10.02 -13.69 7.87
CA ASP A 261 10.36 -15.11 7.73
C ASP A 261 9.23 -16.08 8.10
N LEU A 262 8.23 -15.61 8.85
CA LEU A 262 7.06 -16.40 9.20
C LEU A 262 6.32 -16.93 7.98
N TYR A 263 6.31 -16.18 6.88
CA TYR A 263 5.65 -16.59 5.63
C TYR A 263 6.42 -17.73 4.96
N GLN A 264 7.75 -17.66 4.95
CA GLN A 264 8.58 -18.73 4.40
C GLN A 264 8.47 -20.00 5.25
N ARG A 265 8.57 -19.88 6.58
CA ARG A 265 8.38 -21.04 7.48
C ARG A 265 6.98 -21.66 7.33
N GLN A 266 5.96 -20.85 7.13
CA GLN A 266 4.60 -21.35 6.87
C GLN A 266 4.53 -22.11 5.54
N LEU A 267 5.16 -21.62 4.47
CA LEU A 267 5.24 -22.34 3.20
C LEU A 267 5.90 -23.70 3.38
N GLU A 268 7.06 -23.76 4.02
CA GLU A 268 7.80 -24.99 4.27
C GLU A 268 6.99 -25.99 5.12
N GLN A 269 6.27 -25.49 6.12
CA GLN A 269 5.35 -26.31 6.90
C GLN A 269 4.23 -26.90 6.03
N GLU A 270 3.58 -26.08 5.19
CA GLU A 270 2.49 -26.55 4.32
C GLU A 270 2.98 -27.58 3.30
N LEU A 271 4.19 -27.39 2.74
CA LEU A 271 4.82 -28.36 1.84
C LEU A 271 5.08 -29.71 2.50
N SER A 272 5.38 -29.72 3.80
CA SER A 272 5.63 -30.92 4.59
C SER A 272 4.36 -31.55 5.16
N ASP A 273 3.27 -30.81 5.28
CA ASP A 273 2.02 -31.20 5.91
C ASP A 273 0.89 -31.34 4.87
N ARG A 274 -0.01 -30.36 4.75
CA ARG A 274 -1.22 -30.45 3.90
C ARG A 274 -0.92 -30.68 2.42
N LEU A 275 0.20 -30.18 1.91
CA LEU A 275 0.62 -30.30 0.51
C LEU A 275 1.60 -31.46 0.27
N SER A 276 1.97 -32.25 1.29
CA SER A 276 2.95 -33.31 1.15
C SER A 276 2.56 -34.41 0.15
N GLN A 277 1.25 -34.67 -0.03
CA GLN A 277 0.73 -35.73 -0.86
C GLN A 277 0.20 -35.28 -2.23
N VAL A 278 0.44 -34.02 -2.65
CA VAL A 278 0.02 -33.56 -3.98
C VAL A 278 1.04 -34.00 -5.05
N ASP A 279 0.61 -34.02 -6.31
CA ASP A 279 1.45 -34.38 -7.46
C ASP A 279 2.24 -33.20 -8.02
N GLY A 280 1.82 -31.97 -7.74
CA GLY A 280 2.47 -30.73 -8.16
C GLY A 280 1.88 -29.52 -7.45
N LEU A 281 2.45 -28.33 -7.63
CA LEU A 281 2.16 -27.11 -6.87
C LEU A 281 1.93 -25.91 -7.78
N VAL A 282 0.88 -25.14 -7.51
CA VAL A 282 0.74 -23.74 -7.93
C VAL A 282 1.14 -22.85 -6.76
N TRP A 283 2.24 -22.13 -6.94
CA TRP A 283 2.79 -21.17 -5.97
C TRP A 283 2.39 -19.75 -6.41
N ASP A 284 1.32 -19.21 -5.82
CA ASP A 284 0.74 -17.93 -6.21
C ASP A 284 1.42 -16.78 -5.47
N LEU A 285 2.06 -15.89 -6.21
CA LEU A 285 2.73 -14.68 -5.72
C LEU A 285 2.03 -13.40 -6.17
N ARG A 286 0.81 -13.49 -6.67
CA ARG A 286 0.05 -12.31 -7.12
C ARG A 286 -0.26 -11.37 -5.97
N ASP A 287 -0.42 -10.11 -6.27
CA ASP A 287 -0.86 -9.04 -5.36
C ASP A 287 -0.07 -8.95 -4.03
N GLY A 288 -0.58 -8.16 -3.09
CA GLY A 288 -0.02 -7.99 -1.75
C GLY A 288 1.35 -7.30 -1.72
N TRP A 289 2.24 -7.78 -0.85
CA TRP A 289 3.52 -7.15 -0.57
C TRP A 289 4.71 -8.07 -0.82
N GLY A 290 5.87 -7.46 -1.13
CA GLY A 290 7.14 -8.15 -1.30
C GLY A 290 7.80 -8.55 0.02
N GLY A 291 9.13 -8.38 0.10
CA GLY A 291 9.94 -8.67 1.27
C GLY A 291 10.69 -10.00 1.21
N ALA A 292 10.51 -10.81 0.16
CA ALA A 292 11.18 -12.08 0.01
C ALA A 292 12.70 -11.92 -0.19
N GLU A 293 13.42 -12.90 0.31
CA GLU A 293 14.86 -13.08 0.10
C GLU A 293 15.14 -14.17 -0.93
N PRO A 294 16.30 -14.16 -1.61
CA PRO A 294 16.66 -15.21 -2.59
C PRO A 294 16.64 -16.62 -2.02
N SER A 295 17.00 -16.78 -0.73
CA SER A 295 16.99 -18.05 0.00
C SER A 295 15.62 -18.73 0.07
N TYR A 296 14.52 -17.99 -0.16
CA TYR A 296 13.15 -18.53 -0.16
C TYR A 296 12.87 -19.44 -1.37
N LEU A 297 13.80 -19.51 -2.33
CA LEU A 297 13.80 -20.53 -3.40
C LEU A 297 14.37 -21.89 -2.95
N ASN A 298 15.06 -21.95 -1.81
CA ASN A 298 15.74 -23.17 -1.35
C ASN A 298 14.85 -24.42 -1.27
N PRO A 299 13.56 -24.35 -0.88
CA PRO A 299 12.66 -25.51 -0.91
C PRO A 299 12.59 -26.19 -2.28
N PHE A 300 12.88 -25.46 -3.37
CA PHE A 300 12.76 -25.92 -4.74
C PHE A 300 14.12 -26.13 -5.43
N THR A 301 15.20 -25.55 -4.93
CA THR A 301 16.51 -25.48 -5.60
C THR A 301 17.66 -26.14 -4.85
N ALA A 302 17.53 -26.34 -3.52
CA ALA A 302 18.63 -26.93 -2.72
C ALA A 302 18.95 -28.38 -3.11
N PRO A 303 20.18 -28.83 -2.91
CA PRO A 303 20.55 -30.23 -3.11
C PRO A 303 19.71 -31.17 -2.25
N ALA A 304 19.25 -32.28 -2.84
CA ALA A 304 18.36 -33.21 -2.17
C ALA A 304 19.05 -34.00 -1.07
N LEU A 305 18.53 -33.93 0.14
CA LEU A 305 18.84 -34.86 1.22
C LEU A 305 17.58 -35.70 1.49
N ASN A 306 17.69 -37.03 1.29
CA ASN A 306 16.62 -37.96 1.63
C ASN A 306 16.85 -38.42 3.08
N ILE A 307 16.02 -37.98 3.99
CA ILE A 307 16.07 -38.39 5.39
C ILE A 307 14.92 -39.38 5.64
N THR A 308 15.28 -40.61 5.99
CA THR A 308 14.32 -41.63 6.42
C THR A 308 14.52 -41.88 7.92
N PHE A 309 13.46 -41.86 8.66
CA PHE A 309 13.47 -42.26 10.08
C PHE A 309 12.53 -43.44 10.33
N THR A 310 12.91 -44.27 11.29
CA THR A 310 12.09 -45.40 11.71
C THR A 310 11.77 -45.23 13.19
N ASN A 311 10.52 -45.13 13.51
CA ASN A 311 10.04 -45.04 14.88
C ASN A 311 10.17 -46.38 15.62
N ARG A 312 10.16 -46.38 16.94
CA ARG A 312 10.24 -47.58 17.77
C ARG A 312 9.17 -48.64 17.42
N ASN A 313 8.04 -48.25 16.97
CA ASN A 313 6.93 -49.14 16.56
C ASN A 313 7.08 -49.66 15.11
N GLY A 314 8.23 -49.42 14.45
CA GLY A 314 8.48 -49.83 13.08
C GLY A 314 7.89 -48.92 11.99
N THR A 315 7.12 -47.88 12.35
CA THR A 315 6.60 -46.92 11.39
C THR A 315 7.73 -46.11 10.77
N LYS A 316 7.81 -46.10 9.45
CA LYS A 316 8.80 -45.32 8.70
C LYS A 316 8.23 -44.01 8.24
N GLY A 317 8.95 -42.92 8.45
CA GLY A 317 8.70 -41.65 7.86
C GLY A 317 9.85 -41.21 6.96
N ARG A 318 9.57 -40.35 6.02
CA ARG A 318 10.58 -39.82 5.08
C ARG A 318 10.39 -38.30 4.98
N PHE A 319 11.52 -37.60 5.05
CA PHE A 319 11.59 -36.20 4.68
C PHE A 319 12.32 -36.08 3.35
N ASP A 320 11.61 -35.61 2.34
CA ASP A 320 12.17 -35.26 1.05
C ASP A 320 12.32 -33.74 0.96
N LEU A 321 13.53 -33.24 1.22
CA LEU A 321 13.92 -31.86 0.92
C LEU A 321 15.02 -31.91 -0.15
N PRO A 322 14.93 -31.10 -1.19
CA PRO A 322 13.92 -30.12 -1.58
C PRO A 322 12.70 -30.76 -2.25
N TRP A 323 11.68 -29.92 -2.46
CA TRP A 323 10.49 -30.26 -3.22
C TRP A 323 10.83 -30.61 -4.67
N LYS A 324 10.61 -31.86 -5.08
CA LYS A 324 10.98 -32.38 -6.42
C LYS A 324 9.83 -32.51 -7.39
N LYS A 325 8.59 -32.25 -6.92
CA LYS A 325 7.39 -32.32 -7.76
C LYS A 325 7.30 -31.04 -8.60
N PRO A 326 6.62 -31.06 -9.76
CA PRO A 326 6.44 -29.89 -10.59
C PRO A 326 5.87 -28.70 -9.81
N VAL A 327 6.43 -27.51 -10.05
CA VAL A 327 5.96 -26.23 -9.48
C VAL A 327 5.72 -25.25 -10.61
N VAL A 328 4.59 -24.57 -10.56
CA VAL A 328 4.28 -23.42 -11.42
C VAL A 328 4.12 -22.20 -10.54
N MET A 329 4.85 -21.14 -10.86
CA MET A 329 4.70 -19.84 -10.19
C MET A 329 3.65 -19.02 -10.91
N LEU A 330 2.73 -18.41 -10.12
CA LEU A 330 1.69 -17.53 -10.63
C LEU A 330 1.97 -16.10 -10.21
N VAL A 331 2.02 -15.17 -11.17
CA VAL A 331 2.37 -13.77 -10.95
C VAL A 331 1.42 -12.82 -11.70
N ASN A 332 1.34 -11.56 -11.23
CA ASN A 332 0.63 -10.50 -11.92
C ASN A 332 1.30 -9.14 -11.69
N GLN A 333 0.68 -8.06 -12.17
CA GLN A 333 1.13 -6.67 -11.97
C GLN A 333 1.19 -6.24 -10.50
N GLY A 334 0.60 -7.00 -9.56
CA GLY A 334 0.71 -6.79 -8.12
C GLY A 334 1.90 -7.52 -7.47
N SER A 335 2.56 -8.44 -8.20
CA SER A 335 3.79 -9.12 -7.74
C SER A 335 4.95 -8.13 -7.80
N ARG A 336 5.44 -7.68 -6.64
CA ARG A 336 6.41 -6.60 -6.52
C ARG A 336 7.57 -6.92 -5.60
N SER A 337 8.67 -6.17 -5.72
CA SER A 337 9.81 -6.17 -4.81
C SER A 337 10.41 -7.58 -4.65
N GLY A 338 10.63 -8.09 -3.45
CA GLY A 338 11.17 -9.43 -3.22
C GLY A 338 10.48 -10.55 -4.00
N LYS A 339 9.18 -10.44 -4.32
CA LYS A 339 8.49 -11.41 -5.19
C LYS A 339 9.05 -11.42 -6.62
N GLU A 340 9.57 -10.28 -7.11
CA GLU A 340 10.23 -10.19 -8.42
C GLU A 340 11.61 -10.84 -8.38
N ILE A 341 12.32 -10.75 -7.23
CA ILE A 341 13.56 -11.50 -7.01
C ILE A 341 13.28 -13.00 -7.10
N LEU A 342 12.19 -13.48 -6.45
CA LEU A 342 11.80 -14.89 -6.55
C LEU A 342 11.42 -15.29 -7.97
N ALA A 343 10.65 -14.48 -8.70
CA ALA A 343 10.27 -14.77 -10.08
C ALA A 343 11.49 -14.82 -11.01
N TYR A 344 12.42 -13.88 -10.84
CA TYR A 344 13.68 -13.87 -11.58
C TYR A 344 14.51 -15.13 -11.28
N GLY A 345 14.73 -15.46 -9.99
CA GLY A 345 15.50 -16.63 -9.57
C GLY A 345 14.82 -17.94 -9.98
N PHE A 346 13.49 -18.04 -9.87
CA PHE A 346 12.71 -19.20 -10.30
C PHE A 346 12.97 -19.56 -11.76
N ARG A 347 13.03 -18.55 -12.63
CA ARG A 347 13.42 -18.72 -14.04
C ARG A 347 14.88 -19.11 -14.21
N GLN A 348 15.81 -18.42 -13.51
CA GLN A 348 17.24 -18.66 -13.61
C GLN A 348 17.60 -20.11 -13.21
N PHE A 349 16.98 -20.59 -12.15
CA PHE A 349 17.18 -21.97 -11.66
C PHE A 349 16.32 -23.01 -12.38
N ARG A 350 15.49 -22.60 -13.37
CA ARG A 350 14.63 -23.51 -14.16
C ARG A 350 13.72 -24.36 -13.28
N VAL A 351 13.20 -23.82 -12.18
CA VAL A 351 12.34 -24.54 -11.22
C VAL A 351 11.03 -24.99 -11.88
N GLY A 352 10.48 -24.18 -12.78
CA GLY A 352 9.24 -24.46 -13.50
C GLY A 352 8.80 -23.27 -14.35
N LYS A 353 7.55 -23.30 -14.82
CA LYS A 353 6.96 -22.22 -15.61
C LYS A 353 6.40 -21.10 -14.74
N ILE A 354 6.53 -19.87 -15.21
CA ILE A 354 5.87 -18.69 -14.66
C ILE A 354 4.62 -18.42 -15.51
N VAL A 355 3.44 -18.34 -14.89
CA VAL A 355 2.14 -18.11 -15.53
C VAL A 355 1.56 -16.80 -15.01
N GLY A 356 0.75 -16.12 -15.81
CA GLY A 356 0.01 -14.94 -15.41
C GLY A 356 0.31 -13.73 -16.27
N SER A 357 0.54 -12.58 -15.68
CA SER A 357 0.95 -11.37 -16.39
C SER A 357 2.25 -10.81 -15.81
N LYS A 358 2.91 -9.91 -16.57
CA LYS A 358 4.17 -9.28 -16.19
C LYS A 358 4.09 -8.68 -14.78
N THR A 359 5.13 -8.88 -13.98
CA THR A 359 5.22 -8.33 -12.62
C THR A 359 5.32 -6.80 -12.60
N ALA A 360 5.26 -6.19 -11.44
CA ALA A 360 5.16 -4.75 -11.27
C ALA A 360 6.33 -3.95 -11.87
N GLY A 361 7.53 -4.50 -11.91
CA GLY A 361 8.73 -3.72 -12.16
C GLY A 361 9.00 -2.73 -11.02
N ALA A 362 8.77 -3.16 -9.80
CA ALA A 362 8.87 -2.33 -8.60
C ALA A 362 9.89 -2.96 -7.64
N LEU A 363 11.18 -2.82 -7.96
CA LEU A 363 12.28 -3.42 -7.22
C LEU A 363 13.31 -2.39 -6.78
N LEU A 364 12.93 -1.60 -5.78
CA LEU A 364 13.84 -0.76 -4.99
C LEU A 364 13.77 -1.19 -3.52
N ALA A 365 14.79 -0.83 -2.72
CA ALA A 365 14.69 -0.99 -1.28
C ALA A 365 13.90 0.19 -0.70
N GLY A 366 12.77 -0.08 -0.07
CA GLY A 366 11.91 0.93 0.54
C GLY A 366 12.07 0.99 2.06
N ARG A 367 11.88 2.19 2.63
CA ARG A 367 11.84 2.46 4.06
C ARG A 367 10.60 3.28 4.44
N ALA A 368 9.97 2.94 5.56
CA ALA A 368 8.88 3.71 6.12
C ALA A 368 9.39 4.80 7.06
N TYR A 369 8.86 6.01 6.92
CA TYR A 369 9.10 7.15 7.79
C TYR A 369 7.77 7.65 8.34
N ILE A 370 7.70 7.87 9.64
CA ILE A 370 6.51 8.42 10.28
C ILE A 370 6.63 9.94 10.34
N MET A 371 5.62 10.61 9.82
CA MET A 371 5.55 12.06 9.84
C MET A 371 5.02 12.56 11.18
N ARG A 372 5.17 13.86 11.42
CA ARG A 372 4.80 14.52 12.68
C ARG A 372 3.32 14.45 13.03
N ASP A 373 2.45 14.15 12.08
CA ASP A 373 1.01 13.96 12.23
C ASP A 373 0.60 12.48 12.32
N GLY A 374 1.58 11.56 12.32
CA GLY A 374 1.36 10.12 12.33
C GLY A 374 1.13 9.48 10.97
N SER A 375 1.09 10.25 9.89
CA SER A 375 1.06 9.72 8.52
C SER A 375 2.38 9.04 8.16
N LEU A 376 2.40 8.29 7.04
CA LEU A 376 3.52 7.44 6.66
C LEU A 376 4.04 7.81 5.26
N LEU A 377 5.32 8.14 5.16
CA LEU A 377 6.04 8.20 3.90
C LEU A 377 6.77 6.87 3.69
N TYR A 378 6.42 6.14 2.63
CA TYR A 378 7.22 5.03 2.11
C TYR A 378 8.14 5.56 1.04
N LEU A 379 9.45 5.40 1.20
CA LEU A 379 10.46 6.03 0.35
C LEU A 379 11.49 5.02 -0.14
N ALA A 380 11.79 5.05 -1.44
CA ALA A 380 12.91 4.33 -2.04
C ALA A 380 14.24 4.90 -1.53
N VAL A 381 15.04 4.06 -0.85
CA VAL A 381 16.30 4.47 -0.19
C VAL A 381 17.54 3.75 -0.74
N ALA A 382 17.37 2.71 -1.56
CA ALA A 382 18.47 2.09 -2.27
C ALA A 382 18.01 1.48 -3.60
N ASP A 383 18.87 1.54 -4.61
CA ASP A 383 18.69 0.80 -5.87
C ASP A 383 19.00 -0.68 -5.67
N VAL A 384 18.33 -1.55 -6.43
CA VAL A 384 18.48 -3.00 -6.33
C VAL A 384 18.71 -3.60 -7.70
N SER A 385 19.73 -4.45 -7.82
CA SER A 385 19.97 -5.28 -8.99
C SER A 385 20.09 -6.75 -8.60
N VAL A 386 19.63 -7.64 -9.48
CA VAL A 386 19.71 -9.10 -9.32
C VAL A 386 20.64 -9.62 -10.41
N ASN A 387 21.77 -10.23 -10.02
CA ASN A 387 22.82 -10.65 -10.96
C ASN A 387 23.27 -9.53 -11.92
N GLY A 388 23.32 -8.28 -11.45
CA GLY A 388 23.68 -7.11 -12.24
C GLY A 388 22.53 -6.55 -13.11
N GLU A 389 21.39 -7.21 -13.15
CA GLU A 389 20.21 -6.74 -13.89
C GLU A 389 19.30 -5.89 -12.99
N ARG A 390 18.92 -4.69 -13.47
CA ARG A 390 17.97 -3.80 -12.80
C ARG A 390 16.55 -4.13 -13.28
N LEU A 391 15.70 -4.59 -12.37
CA LEU A 391 14.29 -4.94 -12.65
C LEU A 391 13.33 -3.77 -12.45
N GLU A 392 13.75 -2.69 -11.77
CA GLU A 392 12.93 -1.48 -11.61
C GLU A 392 12.51 -0.91 -12.98
N GLY A 393 11.22 -0.66 -13.16
CA GLY A 393 10.62 -0.24 -14.42
C GLY A 393 10.47 -1.36 -15.47
N LYS A 394 11.12 -2.52 -15.29
CA LYS A 394 11.11 -3.64 -16.25
C LYS A 394 10.19 -4.78 -15.84
N GLY A 395 10.32 -5.25 -14.60
CA GLY A 395 9.63 -6.43 -14.10
C GLY A 395 10.07 -7.74 -14.75
N VAL A 396 9.41 -8.82 -14.38
CA VAL A 396 9.62 -10.17 -14.91
C VAL A 396 8.38 -10.57 -15.73
N ALA A 397 8.56 -10.86 -17.02
CA ALA A 397 7.48 -11.35 -17.87
C ALA A 397 7.20 -12.84 -17.56
N PRO A 398 5.95 -13.34 -17.62
CA PRO A 398 5.68 -14.76 -17.46
C PRO A 398 6.16 -15.56 -18.67
N ASP A 399 6.31 -16.87 -18.52
CA ASP A 399 6.54 -17.79 -19.66
C ASP A 399 5.24 -18.08 -20.40
N ILE A 400 4.10 -18.01 -19.69
CA ILE A 400 2.77 -18.17 -20.23
C ILE A 400 1.96 -16.93 -19.82
N ASP A 401 1.79 -16.01 -20.77
CA ASP A 401 1.02 -14.80 -20.54
C ASP A 401 -0.49 -15.09 -20.60
N VAL A 402 -1.20 -14.68 -19.53
CA VAL A 402 -2.65 -14.83 -19.40
C VAL A 402 -3.23 -13.47 -18.99
N PRO A 403 -3.63 -12.66 -19.95
CA PRO A 403 -4.27 -11.39 -19.67
C PRO A 403 -5.52 -11.56 -18.81
N PHE A 404 -5.70 -10.65 -17.84
CA PHE A 404 -6.85 -10.67 -16.96
C PHE A 404 -7.45 -9.27 -16.80
N THR A 405 -8.76 -9.18 -17.08
CA THR A 405 -9.53 -7.94 -16.92
C THR A 405 -10.38 -8.03 -15.67
N VAL A 406 -10.12 -7.15 -14.71
CA VAL A 406 -10.81 -7.13 -13.41
C VAL A 406 -12.30 -6.74 -13.50
N PRO A 407 -12.68 -5.64 -14.20
CA PRO A 407 -14.08 -5.23 -14.25
C PRO A 407 -15.00 -6.38 -14.69
N TYR A 408 -15.98 -6.68 -13.82
CA TYR A 408 -17.03 -7.67 -14.07
C TYR A 408 -16.54 -9.12 -14.31
N ALA A 409 -15.38 -9.46 -13.72
CA ALA A 409 -14.81 -10.82 -13.84
C ALA A 409 -15.65 -11.92 -13.16
N GLN A 410 -16.62 -11.57 -12.33
CA GLN A 410 -17.55 -12.49 -11.63
C GLN A 410 -16.84 -13.55 -10.78
N GLY A 411 -15.60 -13.28 -10.37
CA GLY A 411 -14.77 -14.21 -9.63
C GLY A 411 -14.09 -15.28 -10.48
N SER A 412 -14.09 -15.15 -11.81
CA SER A 412 -13.29 -16.04 -12.66
C SER A 412 -11.80 -15.75 -12.45
N ASP A 413 -10.97 -16.79 -12.54
CA ASP A 413 -9.53 -16.70 -12.41
C ASP A 413 -8.83 -17.53 -13.52
N PRO A 414 -8.79 -17.01 -14.75
CA PRO A 414 -8.18 -17.72 -15.88
C PRO A 414 -6.68 -17.93 -15.68
N GLN A 415 -6.01 -17.10 -14.87
CA GLN A 415 -4.61 -17.25 -14.54
C GLN A 415 -4.38 -18.47 -13.64
N LYS A 416 -5.18 -18.65 -12.58
CA LYS A 416 -5.14 -19.84 -11.71
C LYS A 416 -5.47 -21.11 -12.50
N ASP A 417 -6.51 -21.06 -13.35
CA ASP A 417 -6.88 -22.20 -14.20
C ASP A 417 -5.76 -22.60 -15.15
N ARG A 418 -5.08 -21.62 -15.77
CA ARG A 418 -3.95 -21.88 -16.67
C ARG A 418 -2.72 -22.41 -15.91
N ALA A 419 -2.48 -21.91 -14.69
CA ALA A 419 -1.40 -22.42 -13.84
C ALA A 419 -1.63 -23.88 -13.45
N ILE A 420 -2.85 -24.27 -13.08
CA ILE A 420 -3.21 -25.65 -12.80
C ILE A 420 -3.00 -26.53 -14.05
N ALA A 421 -3.41 -26.08 -15.22
CA ALA A 421 -3.17 -26.79 -16.48
C ALA A 421 -1.66 -26.97 -16.75
N ALA A 422 -0.84 -25.94 -16.49
CA ALA A 422 0.61 -26.01 -16.66
C ALA A 422 1.27 -27.01 -15.69
N VAL A 423 0.77 -27.13 -14.46
CA VAL A 423 1.23 -28.18 -13.53
C VAL A 423 0.91 -29.57 -14.07
N LEU A 424 -0.31 -29.78 -14.58
CA LEU A 424 -0.70 -31.07 -15.19
C LEU A 424 0.14 -31.42 -16.41
N GLU A 425 0.45 -30.45 -17.26
CA GLU A 425 1.36 -30.61 -18.42
C GLU A 425 2.76 -31.04 -17.97
N ALA A 426 3.29 -30.43 -16.88
CA ALA A 426 4.60 -30.77 -16.33
C ALA A 426 4.60 -32.17 -15.68
N ILE A 427 3.54 -32.59 -15.01
CA ILE A 427 3.39 -33.95 -14.47
C ILE A 427 3.38 -34.98 -15.59
N ALA A 428 2.72 -34.71 -16.72
CA ALA A 428 2.59 -35.63 -17.85
C ALA A 428 3.88 -35.75 -18.66
N LYS A 429 4.78 -34.74 -18.61
CA LYS A 429 6.07 -34.69 -19.28
C LYS A 429 7.14 -34.39 -18.25
N PRO A 430 7.50 -35.36 -17.37
CA PRO A 430 8.62 -35.15 -16.47
C PRO A 430 9.87 -34.88 -17.29
N ASP A 431 10.56 -33.76 -17.00
CA ASP A 431 11.80 -33.39 -17.68
C ASP A 431 12.78 -34.57 -17.66
N GLN A 432 13.26 -34.92 -18.85
CA GLN A 432 14.42 -35.82 -19.00
C GLN A 432 15.66 -34.97 -18.67
N SER A 433 15.89 -34.68 -17.40
CA SER A 433 17.11 -34.02 -16.92
C SER A 433 17.97 -34.97 -16.13
#